data_3a664d175ecaf3ccf30a187b5f7dd730
#
_entry.id   3a664d175ecaf3ccf30a187b5f7dd730
#
_cell.length_a   1.000
_cell.length_b   1.000
_cell.length_c   1.000
_cell.angle_alpha   90.00
_cell.angle_beta   90.00
_cell.angle_gamma   90.00
#
_symmetry.space_group_name_H-M   'P 1'
#
loop_
_entity.id
_entity.type
_entity.pdbx_description
1 polymer ?
#
loop_
_entity_poly.entity_id
_entity_poly.type
_entity_poly.pdbx_seq_one_letter_code
_entity_poly.pdbx_strand_id
1 'polypeptide(L)'
;GMLQALGYDFLDKEGKQVPYGAQGLELLKTISDKNVLPELADCRFYIACDVTNKLCGDLGCSAVYGPQKGASPEMIAQMDQWLERYAALARRTFPKADPKQPGTGAAGGLGFAFLSFTNAVLESGIKLVLEETRLADYIKDADVVITGEGRMDAQTAMGKAPEGVARLAKTFGKPVLAFAGAVTRDAAACNNAGIDAFSPFSAQLYP
;
A
#
# COMPACT_ATOMS: atom_id res chain seq x y z
N GLY A 1 -0.73 13.78 12.66
CA GLY A 1 -0.21 14.73 11.66
C GLY A 1 -1.22 14.97 10.54
N MET A 2 -1.27 14.12 9.51
CA MET A 2 -2.17 14.32 8.34
C MET A 2 -3.62 14.57 8.75
N LEU A 3 -4.24 13.70 9.53
CA LEU A 3 -5.63 13.87 9.97
C LEU A 3 -5.85 15.15 10.77
N GLN A 4 -4.90 15.53 11.63
CA GLN A 4 -4.98 16.79 12.37
C GLN A 4 -4.93 18.01 11.44
N ALA A 5 -4.12 17.95 10.36
CA ALA A 5 -4.12 18.99 9.34
C ALA A 5 -5.42 19.06 8.54
N LEU A 6 -6.16 17.95 8.44
CA LEU A 6 -7.48 17.89 7.80
C LEU A 6 -8.62 18.28 8.77
N GLY A 7 -8.29 18.72 9.99
CA GLY A 7 -9.24 19.21 10.98
C GLY A 7 -9.78 18.17 11.95
N TYR A 8 -9.28 16.91 11.92
CA TYR A 8 -9.61 15.96 12.99
C TYR A 8 -8.91 16.31 14.29
N ASP A 9 -9.65 16.27 15.39
CA ASP A 9 -9.09 16.46 16.71
C ASP A 9 -8.58 15.12 17.27
N PHE A 10 -7.33 15.12 17.68
CA PHE A 10 -6.66 14.03 18.39
C PHE A 10 -6.21 14.55 19.74
N LEU A 11 -7.05 14.38 20.77
CA LEU A 11 -6.91 15.09 22.02
C LEU A 11 -6.40 14.19 23.15
N ASP A 12 -5.56 14.77 24.00
CA ASP A 12 -5.12 14.20 25.27
C ASP A 12 -6.21 14.35 26.38
N LYS A 13 -5.85 13.99 27.61
CA LYS A 13 -6.74 14.11 28.79
C LYS A 13 -7.10 15.57 29.15
N GLU A 14 -6.31 16.55 28.71
CA GLU A 14 -6.50 17.97 28.95
C GLU A 14 -7.26 18.67 27.81
N GLY A 15 -7.63 17.91 26.75
CA GLY A 15 -8.31 18.45 25.57
C GLY A 15 -7.37 19.16 24.59
N LYS A 16 -6.05 18.95 24.69
CA LYS A 16 -5.06 19.50 23.77
C LYS A 16 -4.72 18.51 22.69
N GLN A 17 -4.40 19.01 21.49
CA GLN A 17 -3.92 18.17 20.41
C GLN A 17 -2.63 17.42 20.80
N VAL A 18 -2.61 16.11 20.57
CA VAL A 18 -1.41 15.30 20.82
C VAL A 18 -0.30 15.65 19.83
N PRO A 19 0.99 15.47 20.20
CA PRO A 19 2.12 15.64 19.28
C PRO A 19 2.02 14.70 18.06
N TYR A 20 2.71 15.08 17.00
CA TYR A 20 2.80 14.25 15.78
C TYR A 20 3.67 13.01 16.03
N GLY A 21 3.39 11.96 15.25
CA GLY A 21 4.13 10.70 15.28
C GLY A 21 3.54 9.67 16.24
N ALA A 22 4.17 8.48 16.27
CA ALA A 22 3.68 7.34 17.05
C ALA A 22 3.62 7.63 18.55
N GLN A 23 4.61 8.36 19.09
CA GLN A 23 4.68 8.72 20.50
C GLN A 23 3.48 9.57 20.95
N GLY A 24 2.94 10.42 20.07
CA GLY A 24 1.74 11.20 20.38
C GLY A 24 0.51 10.33 20.67
N LEU A 25 0.45 9.11 20.13
CA LEU A 25 -0.65 8.17 20.37
C LEU A 25 -0.67 7.66 21.82
N GLU A 26 0.44 7.73 22.55
CA GLU A 26 0.48 7.42 23.97
C GLU A 26 -0.48 8.29 24.78
N LEU A 27 -0.54 9.56 24.44
CA LEU A 27 -1.34 10.57 25.14
C LEU A 27 -2.79 10.60 24.66
N LEU A 28 -3.12 9.98 23.53
CA LEU A 28 -4.42 10.06 22.89
C LEU A 28 -5.55 9.51 23.78
N LYS A 29 -6.60 10.31 23.99
CA LYS A 29 -7.81 9.97 24.76
C LYS A 29 -9.10 10.15 23.97
N THR A 30 -9.15 11.12 23.06
CA THR A 30 -10.37 11.44 22.31
C THR A 30 -10.04 11.71 20.85
N ILE A 31 -10.90 11.23 19.97
CA ILE A 31 -10.88 11.56 18.54
C ILE A 31 -12.23 12.21 18.21
N SER A 32 -12.20 13.33 17.50
CA SER A 32 -13.39 14.07 17.07
C SER A 32 -13.26 14.54 15.63
N ASP A 33 -14.37 14.64 14.94
CA ASP A 33 -14.51 15.11 13.55
C ASP A 33 -15.20 16.49 13.46
N LYS A 34 -15.39 17.16 14.58
CA LYS A 34 -16.15 18.42 14.65
C LYS A 34 -15.57 19.56 13.81
N ASN A 35 -14.23 19.56 13.67
CA ASN A 35 -13.50 20.63 12.99
C ASN A 35 -12.94 20.18 11.61
N VAL A 36 -13.40 19.04 11.09
CA VAL A 36 -12.96 18.51 9.80
C VAL A 36 -13.34 19.46 8.68
N LEU A 37 -12.41 19.65 7.75
CA LEU A 37 -12.65 20.45 6.55
C LEU A 37 -13.85 19.89 5.77
N PRO A 38 -14.88 20.68 5.52
CA PRO A 38 -16.11 20.21 4.84
C PRO A 38 -15.82 19.61 3.46
N GLU A 39 -14.83 20.15 2.74
CA GLU A 39 -14.43 19.73 1.41
C GLU A 39 -13.93 18.28 1.37
N LEU A 40 -13.50 17.74 2.53
CA LEU A 40 -13.04 16.36 2.63
C LEU A 40 -14.15 15.35 2.29
N ALA A 41 -15.40 15.71 2.49
CA ALA A 41 -16.55 14.86 2.16
C ALA A 41 -16.68 14.62 0.65
N ASP A 42 -16.27 15.60 -0.15
CA ASP A 42 -16.33 15.54 -1.61
C ASP A 42 -15.08 14.93 -2.25
N CYS A 43 -14.02 14.73 -1.43
CA CYS A 43 -12.77 14.15 -1.89
C CYS A 43 -12.89 12.62 -2.03
N ARG A 44 -12.32 12.09 -3.11
CA ARG A 44 -12.09 10.65 -3.31
C ARG A 44 -10.60 10.39 -3.30
N PHE A 45 -10.18 9.42 -2.51
CA PHE A 45 -8.78 9.04 -2.39
C PHE A 45 -8.57 7.63 -2.94
N TYR A 46 -7.77 7.50 -3.97
CA TYR A 46 -7.26 6.22 -4.47
C TYR A 46 -5.82 6.09 -4.00
N ILE A 47 -5.58 5.14 -3.14
CA ILE A 47 -4.28 4.95 -2.47
C ILE A 47 -3.57 3.75 -3.09
N ALA A 48 -2.47 4.00 -3.79
CA ALA A 48 -1.59 2.94 -4.27
C ALA A 48 -0.99 2.19 -3.06
N CYS A 49 -1.36 0.93 -2.88
CA CYS A 49 -0.95 0.13 -1.74
C CYS A 49 -0.69 -1.32 -2.18
N ASP A 50 0.58 -1.69 -2.22
CA ASP A 50 1.02 -3.03 -2.63
C ASP A 50 1.37 -3.93 -1.43
N VAL A 51 1.00 -3.51 -0.20
CA VAL A 51 1.21 -4.29 1.02
C VAL A 51 -0.12 -4.65 1.67
N THR A 52 -0.17 -5.84 2.26
CA THR A 52 -1.37 -6.37 2.92
C THR A 52 -1.29 -6.37 4.44
N ASN A 53 -0.21 -5.83 5.01
CA ASN A 53 0.00 -5.79 6.46
C ASN A 53 -1.15 -5.11 7.18
N LYS A 54 -1.56 -5.71 8.29
CA LYS A 54 -2.53 -5.13 9.23
C LYS A 54 -1.90 -4.01 10.04
N LEU A 55 -2.72 -3.24 10.74
CA LEU A 55 -2.24 -2.15 11.58
C LEU A 55 -1.37 -2.66 12.73
N CYS A 56 -1.82 -3.66 13.46
CA CYS A 56 -1.25 -4.16 14.71
C CYS A 56 -1.01 -5.67 14.68
N GLY A 57 -0.29 -6.17 15.68
CA GLY A 57 0.03 -7.58 15.91
C GLY A 57 1.33 -8.02 15.28
N ASP A 58 1.62 -9.33 15.31
CA ASP A 58 2.90 -9.91 14.87
C ASP A 58 3.26 -9.61 13.41
N LEU A 59 2.25 -9.41 12.56
CA LEU A 59 2.39 -8.99 11.17
C LEU A 59 1.95 -7.54 10.94
N GLY A 60 1.82 -6.78 12.02
CA GLY A 60 1.46 -5.36 12.00
C GLY A 60 2.61 -4.47 11.55
N CYS A 61 2.29 -3.20 11.31
CA CYS A 61 3.26 -2.26 10.76
C CYS A 61 4.47 -2.03 11.67
N SER A 62 4.29 -2.00 12.99
CA SER A 62 5.40 -1.83 13.94
C SER A 62 6.35 -3.02 13.93
N ALA A 63 5.80 -4.24 13.95
CA ALA A 63 6.58 -5.48 13.95
C ALA A 63 7.37 -5.68 12.64
N VAL A 64 6.72 -5.43 11.50
CA VAL A 64 7.31 -5.70 10.18
C VAL A 64 8.29 -4.61 9.76
N TYR A 65 7.95 -3.34 9.96
CA TYR A 65 8.75 -2.22 9.44
C TYR A 65 9.60 -1.51 10.50
N GLY A 66 9.36 -1.76 11.79
CA GLY A 66 10.09 -1.14 12.89
C GLY A 66 11.58 -1.47 12.89
N PRO A 67 11.99 -2.75 12.78
CA PRO A 67 13.39 -3.16 12.87
C PRO A 67 14.29 -2.46 11.85
N GLN A 68 13.90 -2.39 10.59
CA GLN A 68 14.68 -1.74 9.54
C GLN A 68 14.80 -0.22 9.72
N LYS A 69 13.96 0.37 10.59
CA LYS A 69 13.99 1.79 10.95
C LYS A 69 14.64 2.06 12.30
N GLY A 70 15.28 1.05 12.88
CA GLY A 70 16.04 1.15 14.13
C GLY A 70 15.21 1.06 15.40
N ALA A 71 13.95 0.61 15.34
CA ALA A 71 13.16 0.40 16.55
C ALA A 71 13.62 -0.85 17.32
N SER A 72 13.81 -0.70 18.65
CA SER A 72 14.06 -1.85 19.53
C SER A 72 12.80 -2.71 19.71
N PRO A 73 12.94 -3.98 20.17
CA PRO A 73 11.79 -4.83 20.47
C PRO A 73 10.79 -4.17 21.44
N GLU A 74 11.29 -3.46 22.45
CA GLU A 74 10.44 -2.74 23.42
C GLU A 74 9.68 -1.58 22.77
N MET A 75 10.35 -0.82 21.90
CA MET A 75 9.70 0.26 21.13
C MET A 75 8.62 -0.30 20.20
N ILE A 76 8.88 -1.43 19.55
CA ILE A 76 7.92 -2.10 18.67
C ILE A 76 6.67 -2.49 19.46
N ALA A 77 6.84 -3.15 20.61
CA ALA A 77 5.75 -3.54 21.47
C ALA A 77 4.92 -2.34 21.97
N GLN A 78 5.60 -1.25 22.37
CA GLN A 78 4.93 -0.02 22.78
C GLN A 78 4.14 0.62 21.65
N MET A 79 4.73 0.77 20.48
CA MET A 79 4.05 1.37 19.31
C MET A 79 2.84 0.55 18.90
N ASP A 80 2.93 -0.78 18.95
CA ASP A 80 1.83 -1.67 18.62
C ASP A 80 0.65 -1.46 19.59
N GLN A 81 0.90 -1.39 20.90
CA GLN A 81 -0.11 -1.08 21.91
C GLN A 81 -0.76 0.30 21.71
N TRP A 82 0.02 1.31 21.31
CA TRP A 82 -0.51 2.64 21.02
C TRP A 82 -1.42 2.63 19.79
N LEU A 83 -1.05 1.89 18.75
CA LEU A 83 -1.85 1.72 17.54
C LEU A 83 -3.14 0.95 17.81
N GLU A 84 -3.10 -0.10 18.65
CA GLU A 84 -4.32 -0.81 19.08
C GLU A 84 -5.30 0.11 19.81
N ARG A 85 -4.81 0.91 20.76
CA ARG A 85 -5.64 1.89 21.48
C ARG A 85 -6.19 2.95 20.54
N TYR A 86 -5.38 3.43 19.61
CA TYR A 86 -5.82 4.37 18.56
C TYR A 86 -6.94 3.77 17.73
N ALA A 87 -6.79 2.55 17.24
CA ALA A 87 -7.83 1.87 16.48
C ALA A 87 -9.12 1.67 17.28
N ALA A 88 -9.01 1.29 18.54
CA ALA A 88 -10.15 1.14 19.43
C ALA A 88 -10.89 2.46 19.67
N LEU A 89 -10.16 3.58 19.82
CA LEU A 89 -10.75 4.92 19.93
C LEU A 89 -11.40 5.35 18.60
N ALA A 90 -10.71 5.15 17.48
CA ALA A 90 -11.24 5.48 16.17
C ALA A 90 -12.58 4.77 15.91
N ARG A 91 -12.69 3.49 16.25
CA ARG A 91 -13.89 2.69 16.01
C ARG A 91 -15.13 3.20 16.78
N ARG A 92 -14.95 3.93 17.87
CA ARG A 92 -16.07 4.51 18.64
C ARG A 92 -16.78 5.61 17.86
N THR A 93 -16.02 6.40 17.09
CA THR A 93 -16.55 7.52 16.29
C THR A 93 -16.79 7.11 14.86
N PHE A 94 -15.94 6.22 14.31
CA PHE A 94 -15.96 5.76 12.92
C PHE A 94 -16.15 4.25 12.88
N PRO A 95 -17.39 3.73 12.75
CA PRO A 95 -17.68 2.28 12.78
C PRO A 95 -16.95 1.46 11.73
N LYS A 96 -16.57 2.09 10.61
CA LYS A 96 -15.78 1.47 9.52
C LYS A 96 -14.29 1.26 9.86
N ALA A 97 -13.80 1.80 10.98
CA ALA A 97 -12.41 1.66 11.39
C ALA A 97 -12.12 0.20 11.79
N ASP A 98 -11.45 -0.52 10.93
CA ASP A 98 -11.05 -1.91 11.14
C ASP A 98 -9.52 -2.06 11.00
N PRO A 99 -8.78 -2.25 12.12
CA PRO A 99 -7.33 -2.42 12.09
C PRO A 99 -6.88 -3.74 11.43
N LYS A 100 -7.81 -4.68 11.21
CA LYS A 100 -7.53 -6.00 10.64
C LYS A 100 -7.66 -6.03 9.11
N GLN A 101 -8.20 -4.99 8.50
CA GLN A 101 -8.30 -4.89 7.06
C GLN A 101 -6.91 -4.89 6.42
N PRO A 102 -6.69 -5.67 5.33
CA PRO A 102 -5.43 -5.65 4.60
C PRO A 102 -5.03 -4.24 4.17
N GLY A 103 -3.74 -3.91 4.29
CA GLY A 103 -3.20 -2.61 3.92
C GLY A 103 -3.33 -1.51 4.99
N THR A 104 -4.02 -1.77 6.11
CA THR A 104 -4.13 -0.78 7.20
C THR A 104 -2.78 -0.46 7.85
N GLY A 105 -1.82 -1.37 7.80
CA GLY A 105 -0.44 -1.16 8.25
C GLY A 105 0.44 -0.40 7.26
N ALA A 106 -0.02 -0.15 6.04
CA ALA A 106 0.76 0.57 5.04
C ALA A 106 1.26 1.92 5.57
N ALA A 107 2.53 2.22 5.28
CA ALA A 107 3.20 3.45 5.70
C ALA A 107 3.04 3.78 7.20
N GLY A 108 3.17 2.76 8.07
CA GLY A 108 3.10 2.92 9.52
C GLY A 108 1.71 3.28 10.04
N GLY A 109 0.66 2.77 9.41
CA GLY A 109 -0.73 3.01 9.79
C GLY A 109 -1.42 4.13 9.01
N LEU A 110 -0.77 4.72 8.01
CA LEU A 110 -1.42 5.71 7.14
C LEU A 110 -2.57 5.09 6.34
N GLY A 111 -2.45 3.81 5.93
CA GLY A 111 -3.53 3.05 5.31
C GLY A 111 -4.78 3.00 6.21
N PHE A 112 -4.61 2.70 7.51
CA PHE A 112 -5.70 2.74 8.48
C PHE A 112 -6.32 4.14 8.58
N ALA A 113 -5.48 5.18 8.61
CA ALA A 113 -5.96 6.55 8.70
C ALA A 113 -6.86 6.91 7.50
N PHE A 114 -6.44 6.62 6.29
CA PHE A 114 -7.24 6.88 5.11
C PHE A 114 -8.55 6.08 5.10
N LEU A 115 -8.47 4.77 5.31
CA LEU A 115 -9.65 3.88 5.28
C LEU A 115 -10.68 4.22 6.35
N SER A 116 -10.23 4.61 7.55
CA SER A 116 -11.11 4.86 8.69
C SER A 116 -11.73 6.25 8.67
N PHE A 117 -11.03 7.27 8.18
CA PHE A 117 -11.40 8.66 8.36
C PHE A 117 -11.82 9.37 7.06
N THR A 118 -11.59 8.76 5.91
CA THR A 118 -11.92 9.35 4.60
C THR A 118 -12.68 8.36 3.71
N ASN A 119 -13.08 8.78 2.51
CA ASN A 119 -13.67 7.89 1.50
C ASN A 119 -12.59 7.22 0.63
N ALA A 120 -11.47 6.83 1.27
CA ALA A 120 -10.36 6.21 0.57
C ALA A 120 -10.62 4.75 0.20
N VAL A 121 -10.05 4.35 -0.93
CA VAL A 121 -9.95 2.97 -1.39
C VAL A 121 -8.47 2.64 -1.57
N LEU A 122 -8.04 1.49 -1.05
CA LEU A 122 -6.71 0.96 -1.34
C LEU A 122 -6.79 0.10 -2.60
N GLU A 123 -5.92 0.39 -3.54
CA GLU A 123 -5.80 -0.35 -4.80
C GLU A 123 -4.33 -0.68 -5.06
N SER A 124 -4.05 -1.72 -5.85
CA SER A 124 -2.67 -1.98 -6.25
C SER A 124 -2.13 -0.84 -7.11
N GLY A 125 -0.86 -0.48 -6.92
CA GLY A 125 -0.24 0.63 -7.64
C GLY A 125 -0.29 0.42 -9.14
N ILE A 126 -0.03 -0.80 -9.61
CA ILE A 126 -0.09 -1.11 -11.04
C ILE A 126 -1.50 -0.95 -11.61
N LYS A 127 -2.55 -1.37 -10.89
CA LYS A 127 -3.93 -1.22 -11.34
C LYS A 127 -4.26 0.26 -11.58
N LEU A 128 -3.94 1.13 -10.61
CA LEU A 128 -4.17 2.57 -10.74
C LEU A 128 -3.44 3.15 -11.95
N VAL A 129 -2.17 2.78 -12.15
CA VAL A 129 -1.39 3.28 -13.29
C VAL A 129 -2.01 2.82 -14.62
N LEU A 130 -2.40 1.56 -14.74
CA LEU A 130 -3.02 1.02 -15.96
C LEU A 130 -4.34 1.73 -16.30
N GLU A 131 -5.16 2.02 -15.29
CA GLU A 131 -6.44 2.72 -15.44
C GLU A 131 -6.24 4.19 -15.81
N GLU A 132 -5.42 4.93 -15.06
CA GLU A 132 -5.16 6.35 -15.27
C GLU A 132 -4.48 6.65 -16.61
N THR A 133 -3.57 5.76 -17.05
CA THR A 133 -2.93 5.89 -18.36
C THR A 133 -3.81 5.40 -19.50
N ARG A 134 -4.95 4.77 -19.21
CA ARG A 134 -5.83 4.13 -20.20
C ARG A 134 -5.07 3.15 -21.10
N LEU A 135 -4.13 2.40 -20.52
CA LEU A 135 -3.24 1.51 -21.29
C LEU A 135 -4.01 0.47 -22.11
N ALA A 136 -5.19 0.07 -21.68
CA ALA A 136 -6.09 -0.84 -22.40
C ALA A 136 -6.40 -0.33 -23.83
N ASP A 137 -6.59 0.98 -24.00
CA ASP A 137 -6.91 1.56 -25.30
C ASP A 137 -5.76 1.42 -26.32
N TYR A 138 -4.52 1.42 -25.84
CA TYR A 138 -3.34 1.23 -26.67
C TYR A 138 -3.06 -0.25 -26.95
N ILE A 139 -3.23 -1.09 -25.92
CA ILE A 139 -2.95 -2.54 -26.03
C ILE A 139 -3.86 -3.23 -27.05
N LYS A 140 -5.14 -2.87 -27.12
CA LYS A 140 -6.08 -3.53 -28.02
C LYS A 140 -5.68 -3.43 -29.49
N ASP A 141 -5.00 -2.34 -29.88
CA ASP A 141 -4.57 -2.09 -31.25
C ASP A 141 -3.10 -2.49 -31.51
N ALA A 142 -2.39 -2.96 -30.48
CA ALA A 142 -1.00 -3.41 -30.61
C ALA A 142 -0.92 -4.84 -31.13
N ASP A 143 0.15 -5.16 -31.88
CA ASP A 143 0.46 -6.53 -32.30
C ASP A 143 1.20 -7.30 -31.19
N VAL A 144 2.04 -6.60 -30.44
CA VAL A 144 2.84 -7.14 -29.34
C VAL A 144 2.93 -6.10 -28.22
N VAL A 145 2.94 -6.56 -27.00
CA VAL A 145 3.14 -5.70 -25.80
C VAL A 145 4.51 -5.96 -25.23
N ILE A 146 5.28 -4.89 -25.00
CA ILE A 146 6.60 -4.98 -24.39
C ILE A 146 6.55 -4.33 -23.03
N THR A 147 7.05 -5.03 -22.02
CA THR A 147 7.18 -4.55 -20.64
C THR A 147 8.58 -4.84 -20.10
N GLY A 148 8.88 -4.40 -18.89
CA GLY A 148 10.15 -4.69 -18.26
C GLY A 148 10.33 -4.11 -16.87
N GLU A 149 11.41 -4.55 -16.23
CA GLU A 149 11.80 -4.07 -14.90
C GLU A 149 13.32 -4.25 -14.69
N GLY A 150 13.83 -3.74 -13.57
CA GLY A 150 15.25 -3.85 -13.23
C GLY A 150 15.71 -5.28 -13.00
N ARG A 151 14.90 -6.11 -12.31
CA ARG A 151 15.19 -7.51 -12.00
C ARG A 151 13.91 -8.34 -12.05
N MET A 152 13.91 -9.35 -12.90
CA MET A 152 12.81 -10.32 -13.03
C MET A 152 13.09 -11.58 -12.23
N ASP A 153 12.18 -11.92 -11.33
CA ASP A 153 12.20 -13.07 -10.42
C ASP A 153 10.78 -13.60 -10.16
N ALA A 154 10.62 -14.58 -9.28
CA ALA A 154 9.30 -15.12 -8.92
C ALA A 154 8.36 -14.06 -8.35
N GLN A 155 8.88 -13.02 -7.68
CA GLN A 155 8.06 -11.94 -7.14
C GLN A 155 7.44 -11.06 -8.24
N THR A 156 8.04 -11.00 -9.42
CA THR A 156 7.47 -10.30 -10.59
C THR A 156 6.08 -10.82 -10.93
N ALA A 157 5.87 -12.14 -10.80
CA ALA A 157 4.58 -12.79 -11.02
C ALA A 157 3.55 -12.55 -9.88
N MET A 158 3.91 -11.81 -8.84
CA MET A 158 3.09 -11.58 -7.65
C MET A 158 2.47 -10.16 -7.60
N GLY A 159 2.13 -9.57 -8.74
CA GLY A 159 1.43 -8.28 -8.82
C GLY A 159 2.33 -7.07 -9.10
N LYS A 160 3.58 -7.28 -9.55
CA LYS A 160 4.44 -6.18 -9.99
C LYS A 160 4.02 -5.65 -11.37
N ALA A 161 4.60 -4.53 -11.79
CA ALA A 161 4.24 -3.85 -13.03
C ALA A 161 4.24 -4.75 -14.28
N PRO A 162 5.26 -5.59 -14.55
CA PRO A 162 5.25 -6.45 -15.72
C PRO A 162 4.09 -7.47 -15.73
N GLU A 163 3.73 -8.02 -14.57
CA GLU A 163 2.60 -8.95 -14.45
C GLU A 163 1.26 -8.24 -14.70
N GLY A 164 1.07 -7.05 -14.14
CA GLY A 164 -0.15 -6.27 -14.36
C GLY A 164 -0.37 -5.91 -15.83
N VAL A 165 0.70 -5.47 -16.51
CA VAL A 165 0.68 -5.20 -17.95
C VAL A 165 0.37 -6.46 -18.75
N ALA A 166 1.01 -7.59 -18.41
CA ALA A 166 0.80 -8.86 -19.10
C ALA A 166 -0.64 -9.36 -18.92
N ARG A 167 -1.17 -9.31 -17.73
CA ARG A 167 -2.56 -9.69 -17.45
C ARG A 167 -3.54 -8.86 -18.26
N LEU A 168 -3.34 -7.54 -18.34
CA LEU A 168 -4.17 -6.66 -19.16
C LEU A 168 -4.04 -7.02 -20.64
N ALA A 169 -2.82 -7.25 -21.15
CA ALA A 169 -2.58 -7.64 -22.55
C ALA A 169 -3.28 -8.95 -22.91
N LYS A 170 -3.31 -9.93 -22.00
CA LYS A 170 -3.98 -11.22 -22.20
C LYS A 170 -5.49 -11.09 -22.30
N THR A 171 -6.13 -10.08 -21.72
CA THR A 171 -7.57 -9.82 -21.95
C THR A 171 -7.89 -9.48 -23.41
N PHE A 172 -6.89 -8.99 -24.17
CA PHE A 172 -6.98 -8.68 -25.59
C PHE A 172 -6.29 -9.73 -26.48
N GLY A 173 -5.84 -10.87 -25.89
CA GLY A 173 -5.18 -11.95 -26.62
C GLY A 173 -3.78 -11.56 -27.17
N LYS A 174 -3.15 -10.53 -26.63
CA LYS A 174 -1.88 -10.01 -27.16
C LYS A 174 -0.68 -10.76 -26.60
N PRO A 175 0.36 -11.02 -27.44
CA PRO A 175 1.63 -11.55 -26.97
C PRO A 175 2.38 -10.51 -26.13
N VAL A 176 3.07 -10.99 -25.09
CA VAL A 176 3.81 -10.13 -24.15
C VAL A 176 5.27 -10.56 -24.06
N LEU A 177 6.17 -9.62 -24.32
CA LEU A 177 7.60 -9.77 -24.14
C LEU A 177 8.06 -8.92 -22.96
N ALA A 178 8.96 -9.45 -22.13
CA ALA A 178 9.54 -8.66 -21.04
C ALA A 178 11.06 -8.59 -21.15
N PHE A 179 11.60 -7.41 -20.84
CA PHE A 179 13.04 -7.18 -20.75
C PHE A 179 13.42 -6.78 -19.33
N ALA A 180 14.53 -7.29 -18.82
CA ALA A 180 14.99 -6.97 -17.49
C ALA A 180 16.51 -6.71 -17.46
N GLY A 181 16.96 -5.90 -16.50
CA GLY A 181 18.38 -5.73 -16.24
C GLY A 181 19.04 -7.03 -15.77
N ALA A 182 18.32 -7.81 -14.95
CA ALA A 182 18.73 -9.14 -14.49
C ALA A 182 17.53 -10.10 -14.52
N VAL A 183 17.79 -11.38 -14.76
CA VAL A 183 16.78 -12.44 -14.74
C VAL A 183 17.28 -13.60 -13.89
N THR A 184 16.49 -14.02 -12.90
CA THR A 184 16.82 -15.16 -12.05
C THR A 184 16.21 -16.46 -12.58
N ARG A 185 16.67 -17.61 -12.06
CA ARG A 185 16.17 -18.93 -12.52
C ARG A 185 14.69 -19.15 -12.26
N ASP A 186 14.16 -18.56 -11.19
CA ASP A 186 12.76 -18.66 -10.81
C ASP A 186 11.83 -17.69 -11.54
N ALA A 187 12.37 -16.82 -12.41
CA ALA A 187 11.60 -15.94 -13.29
C ALA A 187 10.66 -16.72 -14.24
N ALA A 188 10.88 -18.04 -14.45
CA ALA A 188 9.96 -18.89 -15.20
C ALA A 188 8.51 -18.84 -14.68
N ALA A 189 8.28 -18.50 -13.41
CA ALA A 189 6.94 -18.25 -12.86
C ALA A 189 6.18 -17.16 -13.62
N CYS A 190 6.88 -16.21 -14.24
CA CYS A 190 6.29 -15.12 -15.01
C CYS A 190 5.55 -15.59 -16.26
N ASN A 191 5.92 -16.75 -16.83
CA ASN A 191 5.20 -17.33 -17.96
C ASN A 191 3.77 -17.70 -17.58
N ASN A 192 3.56 -18.22 -16.36
CA ASN A 192 2.22 -18.54 -15.85
C ASN A 192 1.41 -17.27 -15.54
N ALA A 193 2.08 -16.13 -15.38
CA ALA A 193 1.47 -14.83 -15.13
C ALA A 193 1.15 -14.05 -16.44
N GLY A 194 1.36 -14.68 -17.61
CA GLY A 194 0.97 -14.11 -18.91
C GLY A 194 2.11 -13.47 -19.71
N ILE A 195 3.36 -13.56 -19.25
CA ILE A 195 4.53 -13.11 -20.03
C ILE A 195 4.97 -14.28 -20.91
N ASP A 196 4.86 -14.14 -22.25
CA ASP A 196 5.15 -15.22 -23.18
C ASP A 196 6.65 -15.51 -23.30
N ALA A 197 7.45 -14.45 -23.30
CA ALA A 197 8.91 -14.57 -23.31
C ALA A 197 9.55 -13.40 -22.55
N PHE A 198 10.74 -13.65 -22.02
CA PHE A 198 11.53 -12.61 -21.37
C PHE A 198 13.03 -12.79 -21.64
N SER A 199 13.79 -11.69 -21.60
CA SER A 199 15.22 -11.69 -21.81
C SER A 199 15.92 -10.65 -20.94
N PRO A 200 17.12 -10.95 -20.41
CA PRO A 200 17.96 -9.91 -19.83
C PRO A 200 18.54 -9.00 -20.92
N PHE A 201 18.74 -7.72 -20.60
CA PHE A 201 19.43 -6.78 -21.50
C PHE A 201 20.93 -7.11 -21.65
N SER A 202 21.54 -7.74 -20.65
CA SER A 202 22.91 -8.22 -20.70
C SER A 202 22.93 -9.74 -20.71
N ALA A 203 23.90 -10.31 -21.43
CA ALA A 203 24.11 -11.77 -21.48
C ALA A 203 24.60 -12.36 -20.14
N GLN A 204 24.77 -11.58 -19.08
CA GLN A 204 25.14 -12.05 -17.75
C GLN A 204 23.89 -12.58 -17.01
N LEU A 205 23.75 -13.88 -16.98
CA LEU A 205 22.90 -14.57 -16.03
C LEU A 205 23.51 -14.38 -14.63
N TYR A 206 22.83 -13.64 -13.77
CA TYR A 206 23.19 -13.62 -12.36
C TYR A 206 22.72 -14.93 -11.71
N PRO A 207 23.59 -15.56 -10.90
CA PRO A 207 23.29 -16.82 -10.24
C PRO A 207 22.15 -16.72 -9.23
#